data_f5e7cbad72ff43a5a3ba26a6be451a6c
#
_entry.id   f5e7cbad72ff43a5a3ba26a6be451a6c
#
_cell.length_a   1.000
_cell.length_b   1.000
_cell.length_c   1.000
_cell.angle_alpha   90.00
_cell.angle_beta   90.00
_cell.angle_gamma   90.00
#
_symmetry.space_group_name_H-M   'P 1'
#
loop_
_entity.id
_entity.type
_entity.pdbx_description
1 polymer ?
#
loop_
_entity_poly.entity_id
_entity_poly.type
_entity_poly.pdbx_seq_one_letter_code
_entity_poly.pdbx_strand_id
1 'polypeptide(L)'
;MSARRQRQMCIRDSFSGVSMRAAKELCEAAELQVSTKPKSMKPDDVRALLEAFQGERLVNKKRIKLLSPPTNCLSPIEEMLIKKGLSKTIDSKFISTMTRAPSVSHGNPFQVEVGLIFGEDMAADKHVEILRFANRVPLMYQQGGCLLTKAIESVDWRQYGLEQAGGKGVPKGPAAILVHLASTNVQFTSEAKEALSDNEFVFEETRKAMLEMGRGLRKHLEKKKKMAKTREKFELINDILPAIAAKSAAILERPVPDLAGSITKIMSAVICNEKTTWNKETKQTDVSITLFNYTSRARSYSLLVNWPEKEGAQMVGNDRGGRKETMGIWGWKIETLEPGERAVVEYSLSNLEKGDWTETDVFFRGSQDVIGATKLDEKMLEEIRNQEKAFEQPATENTDAEAEKFEPGFVEGNTSQTTLFGGES
;
A
#
# COMPACT_ATOMS: atom_id res chain seq x y z
N MET A 1 -15.85 -22.14 38.88
CA MET A 1 -16.02 -22.25 37.40
C MET A 1 -15.39 -23.56 36.95
N SER A 2 -16.12 -24.37 36.16
CA SER A 2 -15.65 -25.69 35.72
C SER A 2 -14.41 -25.54 34.83
N ALA A 3 -13.40 -26.40 35.03
CA ALA A 3 -12.19 -26.49 34.21
C ALA A 3 -12.46 -26.64 32.69
N ARG A 4 -13.66 -27.06 32.32
CA ARG A 4 -14.18 -27.12 30.95
C ARG A 4 -14.39 -25.74 30.32
N ARG A 5 -14.95 -24.76 31.05
CA ARG A 5 -15.15 -23.39 30.57
C ARG A 5 -13.83 -22.65 30.41
N GLN A 6 -12.89 -22.90 31.28
CA GLN A 6 -11.61 -22.18 31.29
C GLN A 6 -10.73 -22.46 30.07
N ARG A 7 -10.83 -23.62 29.44
CA ARG A 7 -10.00 -24.01 28.28
C ARG A 7 -10.60 -23.64 26.92
N GLN A 8 -11.90 -23.77 26.79
CA GLN A 8 -12.59 -23.21 25.63
C GLN A 8 -12.41 -21.70 25.56
N MET A 9 -12.33 -21.03 26.72
CA MET A 9 -11.95 -19.62 26.82
C MET A 9 -10.49 -19.38 26.39
N CYS A 10 -9.53 -20.22 26.80
CA CYS A 10 -8.12 -20.05 26.39
C CYS A 10 -7.92 -20.11 24.88
N ILE A 11 -8.52 -21.06 24.16
CA ILE A 11 -8.43 -21.12 22.70
C ILE A 11 -9.15 -19.93 22.06
N ARG A 12 -10.36 -19.61 22.52
CA ARG A 12 -11.14 -18.48 22.01
C ARG A 12 -10.44 -17.15 22.22
N ASP A 13 -9.87 -16.94 23.42
CA ASP A 13 -9.27 -15.67 23.79
C ASP A 13 -7.84 -15.51 23.25
N SER A 14 -7.20 -16.63 22.87
CA SER A 14 -5.84 -16.61 22.30
C SER A 14 -5.80 -16.53 20.77
N PHE A 15 -6.89 -16.86 20.09
CA PHE A 15 -6.94 -16.89 18.63
C PHE A 15 -8.13 -16.08 18.11
N SER A 16 -7.86 -15.10 17.25
CA SER A 16 -8.91 -14.31 16.60
C SER A 16 -9.73 -15.19 15.63
N GLY A 17 -11.04 -14.97 15.59
CA GLY A 17 -11.94 -15.71 14.67
C GLY A 17 -12.34 -17.10 15.14
N VAL A 18 -11.93 -17.55 16.34
CA VAL A 18 -12.32 -18.85 16.91
C VAL A 18 -13.49 -18.68 17.87
N SER A 19 -14.71 -19.02 17.40
CA SER A 19 -15.90 -19.08 18.25
C SER A 19 -15.86 -20.32 19.16
N MET A 20 -16.71 -20.37 20.18
CA MET A 20 -16.86 -21.52 21.08
C MET A 20 -17.16 -22.82 20.31
N ARG A 21 -17.96 -22.72 19.26
CA ARG A 21 -18.29 -23.85 18.39
C ARG A 21 -17.06 -24.31 17.60
N ALA A 22 -16.31 -23.38 17.01
CA ALA A 22 -15.08 -23.67 16.27
C ALA A 22 -14.02 -24.29 17.20
N ALA A 23 -13.86 -23.78 18.42
CA ALA A 23 -12.92 -24.34 19.39
C ALA A 23 -13.26 -25.81 19.77
N LYS A 24 -14.54 -26.14 19.89
CA LYS A 24 -15.00 -27.54 20.15
C LYS A 24 -14.67 -28.45 18.97
N GLU A 25 -14.98 -27.99 17.76
CA GLU A 25 -14.74 -28.74 16.52
C GLU A 25 -13.24 -28.91 16.22
N LEU A 26 -12.38 -27.93 16.58
CA LEU A 26 -10.92 -28.08 16.52
C LEU A 26 -10.41 -29.19 17.46
N CYS A 27 -10.91 -29.20 18.70
CA CYS A 27 -10.55 -30.28 19.64
C CYS A 27 -11.00 -31.65 19.14
N GLU A 28 -12.19 -31.76 18.57
CA GLU A 28 -12.70 -32.98 17.97
C GLU A 28 -11.85 -33.43 16.76
N ALA A 29 -11.49 -32.49 15.87
CA ALA A 29 -10.64 -32.77 14.70
C ALA A 29 -9.21 -33.20 15.09
N ALA A 30 -8.70 -32.73 16.21
CA ALA A 30 -7.40 -33.10 16.76
C ALA A 30 -7.47 -34.34 17.68
N GLU A 31 -8.63 -35.01 17.76
CA GLU A 31 -8.89 -36.16 18.66
C GLU A 31 -8.59 -35.87 20.15
N LEU A 32 -8.68 -34.59 20.53
CA LEU A 32 -8.42 -34.12 21.88
C LEU A 32 -9.70 -33.99 22.68
N GLN A 33 -9.67 -34.49 23.92
CA GLN A 33 -10.75 -34.21 24.83
C GLN A 33 -10.76 -32.72 25.21
N VAL A 34 -11.92 -32.09 25.09
CA VAL A 34 -12.10 -30.66 25.49
C VAL A 34 -11.66 -30.40 26.93
N SER A 35 -11.51 -31.47 27.73
CA SER A 35 -11.00 -31.43 29.10
C SER A 35 -9.48 -31.58 29.25
N THR A 36 -8.69 -31.80 28.24
CA THR A 36 -7.22 -31.96 28.30
C THR A 36 -6.53 -30.68 28.73
N LYS A 37 -5.68 -30.64 29.74
CA LYS A 37 -4.95 -29.46 30.19
C LYS A 37 -3.79 -29.15 29.22
N PRO A 38 -3.55 -27.89 28.81
CA PRO A 38 -2.42 -27.56 27.92
C PRO A 38 -1.07 -28.08 28.42
N LYS A 39 -0.88 -28.10 29.76
CA LYS A 39 0.35 -28.63 30.39
C LYS A 39 0.49 -30.17 30.29
N SER A 40 -0.59 -30.90 30.03
CA SER A 40 -0.56 -32.37 29.90
C SER A 40 -0.57 -32.82 28.45
N MET A 41 -0.55 -31.92 27.48
CA MET A 41 -0.49 -32.26 26.06
C MET A 41 0.89 -32.79 25.69
N LYS A 42 0.89 -33.87 24.94
CA LYS A 42 2.10 -34.43 24.33
C LYS A 42 2.46 -33.65 23.06
N PRO A 43 3.71 -33.73 22.59
CA PRO A 43 4.10 -33.08 21.32
C PRO A 43 3.23 -33.47 20.12
N ASP A 44 2.78 -34.74 20.08
CA ASP A 44 1.89 -35.21 19.00
C ASP A 44 0.49 -34.61 19.08
N ASP A 45 -0.05 -34.41 20.30
CA ASP A 45 -1.33 -33.73 20.51
C ASP A 45 -1.26 -32.25 20.04
N VAL A 46 -0.12 -31.60 20.29
CA VAL A 46 0.11 -30.22 19.84
C VAL A 46 0.20 -30.17 18.31
N ARG A 47 0.86 -31.12 17.70
CA ARG A 47 0.96 -31.22 16.23
C ARG A 47 -0.41 -31.47 15.60
N ALA A 48 -1.18 -32.40 16.11
CA ALA A 48 -2.55 -32.68 15.64
C ALA A 48 -3.46 -31.46 15.78
N LEU A 49 -3.34 -30.74 16.88
CA LEU A 49 -4.08 -29.48 17.07
C LEU A 49 -3.66 -28.38 16.06
N LEU A 50 -2.37 -28.26 15.79
CA LEU A 50 -1.85 -27.31 14.79
C LEU A 50 -2.33 -27.67 13.38
N GLU A 51 -2.32 -28.94 13.02
CA GLU A 51 -2.85 -29.42 11.74
C GLU A 51 -4.36 -29.16 11.62
N ALA A 52 -5.13 -29.37 12.69
CA ALA A 52 -6.55 -29.04 12.74
C ALA A 52 -6.81 -27.53 12.54
N PHE A 53 -5.95 -26.65 13.09
CA PHE A 53 -6.00 -25.19 12.87
C PHE A 53 -5.65 -24.81 11.45
N GLN A 54 -4.68 -25.46 10.83
CA GLN A 54 -4.23 -25.19 9.46
C GLN A 54 -5.12 -25.85 8.40
N GLY A 55 -5.90 -26.83 8.81
CA GLY A 55 -6.84 -27.55 7.94
C GLY A 55 -7.89 -26.62 7.33
N GLU A 56 -8.13 -26.79 6.05
CA GLU A 56 -9.22 -26.11 5.37
C GLU A 56 -10.55 -26.76 5.78
N ARG A 57 -11.41 -25.99 6.41
CA ARG A 57 -12.71 -26.43 6.83
C ARG A 57 -13.80 -25.89 5.89
N LEU A 58 -14.76 -26.74 5.56
CA LEU A 58 -15.94 -26.35 4.81
C LEU A 58 -17.06 -25.91 5.77
N VAL A 59 -17.30 -24.60 5.87
CA VAL A 59 -18.49 -24.05 6.51
C VAL A 59 -19.38 -23.47 5.41
N ASN A 60 -20.58 -23.99 5.28
CA ASN A 60 -21.54 -23.57 4.25
C ASN A 60 -20.96 -23.55 2.81
N LYS A 61 -20.22 -24.62 2.45
CA LYS A 61 -19.49 -24.75 1.16
C LYS A 61 -18.37 -23.74 0.92
N LYS A 62 -18.02 -22.90 1.90
CA LYS A 62 -16.85 -22.02 1.83
C LYS A 62 -15.70 -22.64 2.63
N ARG A 63 -14.51 -22.67 2.01
CA ARG A 63 -13.28 -23.05 2.71
C ARG A 63 -12.87 -21.92 3.63
N ILE A 64 -12.77 -22.18 4.93
CA ILE A 64 -12.34 -21.21 5.94
C ILE A 64 -11.05 -21.71 6.54
N LYS A 65 -10.01 -20.89 6.47
CA LYS A 65 -8.76 -21.10 7.19
C LYS A 65 -8.96 -20.61 8.62
N LEU A 66 -8.93 -21.52 9.58
CA LEU A 66 -9.23 -21.21 10.99
C LEU A 66 -8.11 -20.45 11.71
N LEU A 67 -6.88 -20.58 11.24
CA LEU A 67 -5.75 -19.92 11.86
C LEU A 67 -5.49 -18.58 11.19
N SER A 68 -5.92 -17.51 11.84
CA SER A 68 -5.47 -16.17 11.58
C SER A 68 -4.61 -15.71 12.76
N PRO A 69 -3.39 -15.20 12.54
CA PRO A 69 -2.59 -14.65 13.63
C PRO A 69 -3.38 -13.53 14.32
N PRO A 70 -3.37 -13.45 15.67
CA PRO A 70 -4.05 -12.40 16.39
C PRO A 70 -3.41 -11.05 16.03
N THR A 71 -4.21 -10.14 15.48
CA THR A 71 -3.76 -8.79 15.11
C THR A 71 -3.85 -7.80 16.27
N ASN A 72 -4.76 -8.05 17.21
CA ASN A 72 -5.05 -7.13 18.33
C ASN A 72 -3.88 -6.90 19.29
N CYS A 73 -2.89 -7.80 19.31
CA CYS A 73 -1.67 -7.65 20.11
C CYS A 73 -0.53 -6.96 19.36
N LEU A 74 -0.70 -6.65 18.09
CA LEU A 74 0.30 -5.96 17.28
C LEU A 74 -0.01 -4.46 17.23
N SER A 75 1.04 -3.66 17.15
CA SER A 75 0.94 -2.20 17.05
C SER A 75 1.61 -1.71 15.75
N PRO A 76 1.01 -1.97 14.58
CA PRO A 76 1.53 -1.46 13.31
C PRO A 76 1.48 0.07 13.29
N ILE A 77 2.34 0.70 12.48
CA ILE A 77 2.30 2.14 12.23
C ILE A 77 1.13 2.47 11.32
N GLU A 78 0.77 1.56 10.44
CA GLU A 78 -0.18 1.64 9.34
C GLU A 78 0.39 2.34 8.09
N GLU A 79 -0.01 1.83 6.95
CA GLU A 79 0.47 2.26 5.64
C GLU A 79 0.33 3.77 5.40
N MET A 80 -0.82 4.32 5.78
CA MET A 80 -1.15 5.74 5.64
C MET A 80 -0.23 6.65 6.45
N LEU A 81 0.07 6.28 7.69
CA LEU A 81 0.97 7.05 8.54
C LEU A 81 2.41 6.98 8.07
N ILE A 82 2.85 5.83 7.56
CA ILE A 82 4.17 5.67 6.94
C ILE A 82 4.28 6.56 5.71
N LYS A 83 3.27 6.54 4.83
CA LYS A 83 3.21 7.40 3.64
C LYS A 83 3.27 8.88 4.00
N LYS A 84 2.43 9.31 4.95
CA LYS A 84 2.41 10.70 5.42
C LYS A 84 3.73 11.12 6.09
N GLY A 85 4.36 10.23 6.84
CA GLY A 85 5.67 10.48 7.45
C GLY A 85 6.77 10.66 6.41
N LEU A 86 6.84 9.78 5.43
CA LEU A 86 7.82 9.83 4.35
C LEU A 86 7.63 11.05 3.45
N SER A 87 6.39 11.40 3.07
CA SER A 87 6.10 12.55 2.21
C SER A 87 6.43 13.90 2.85
N LYS A 88 6.37 14.00 4.19
CA LYS A 88 6.76 15.22 4.91
C LYS A 88 8.28 15.40 5.02
N THR A 89 9.02 14.31 4.99
CA THR A 89 10.47 14.33 5.22
C THR A 89 11.24 14.56 3.93
N ILE A 90 10.74 14.02 2.82
CA ILE A 90 11.45 14.02 1.54
C ILE A 90 10.48 14.45 0.44
N ASP A 91 10.86 15.49 -0.33
CA ASP A 91 10.12 15.85 -1.54
C ASP A 91 10.39 14.77 -2.61
N SER A 92 9.35 14.02 -2.96
CA SER A 92 9.53 12.80 -3.75
C SER A 92 8.53 12.69 -4.87
N LYS A 93 8.96 12.09 -5.96
CA LYS A 93 8.12 11.77 -7.12
C LYS A 93 7.46 10.40 -7.06
N PHE A 94 7.91 9.55 -6.14
CA PHE A 94 7.33 8.21 -5.96
C PHE A 94 7.42 7.79 -4.50
N ILE A 95 6.28 7.44 -3.94
CA ILE A 95 6.15 6.85 -2.61
C ILE A 95 5.30 5.58 -2.75
N SER A 96 5.81 4.49 -2.21
CA SER A 96 5.07 3.24 -2.10
C SER A 96 5.18 2.73 -0.67
N THR A 97 4.06 2.37 -0.09
CA THR A 97 3.97 1.84 1.27
C THR A 97 3.18 0.55 1.25
N MET A 98 3.45 -0.33 2.19
CA MET A 98 2.76 -1.62 2.29
C MET A 98 2.80 -2.14 3.72
N THR A 99 1.68 -2.65 4.17
CA THR A 99 1.56 -3.45 5.39
C THR A 99 1.28 -4.90 5.00
N ARG A 100 2.21 -5.81 5.34
CA ARG A 100 2.05 -7.24 5.07
C ARG A 100 0.99 -7.84 5.97
N ALA A 101 0.38 -8.93 5.53
CA ALA A 101 -0.50 -9.71 6.40
C ALA A 101 0.29 -10.22 7.62
N PRO A 102 -0.33 -10.27 8.82
CA PRO A 102 0.30 -10.82 10.00
C PRO A 102 0.75 -12.27 9.79
N SER A 103 1.92 -12.59 10.31
CA SER A 103 2.52 -13.93 10.28
C SER A 103 2.94 -14.36 11.69
N VAL A 104 3.33 -15.61 11.85
CA VAL A 104 3.75 -16.16 13.15
C VAL A 104 5.16 -16.74 13.04
N SER A 105 6.02 -16.38 13.99
CA SER A 105 7.36 -16.96 14.15
C SER A 105 7.50 -17.52 15.56
N HIS A 106 7.80 -18.82 15.67
CA HIS A 106 7.96 -19.52 16.96
C HIS A 106 6.83 -19.23 17.96
N GLY A 107 5.58 -19.21 17.47
CA GLY A 107 4.40 -18.94 18.29
C GLY A 107 4.12 -17.46 18.60
N ASN A 108 4.98 -16.54 18.17
CA ASN A 108 4.79 -15.10 18.34
C ASN A 108 4.29 -14.48 17.04
N PRO A 109 3.17 -13.74 17.07
CA PRO A 109 2.70 -13.01 15.90
C PRO A 109 3.62 -11.82 15.60
N PHE A 110 3.78 -11.55 14.31
CA PHE A 110 4.50 -10.40 13.83
C PHE A 110 3.91 -9.88 12.53
N GLN A 111 4.18 -8.62 12.24
CA GLN A 111 3.76 -7.94 11.02
C GLN A 111 4.87 -7.05 10.52
N VAL A 112 5.11 -7.09 9.23
CA VAL A 112 6.12 -6.27 8.55
C VAL A 112 5.41 -5.17 7.78
N GLU A 113 5.88 -3.95 7.96
CA GLU A 113 5.48 -2.78 7.20
C GLU A 113 6.68 -2.17 6.53
N VAL A 114 6.50 -1.71 5.31
CA VAL A 114 7.57 -1.14 4.51
C VAL A 114 7.12 0.12 3.79
N GLY A 115 8.05 1.02 3.59
CA GLY A 115 7.88 2.20 2.76
C GLY A 115 9.11 2.40 1.88
N LEU A 116 8.91 2.80 0.65
CA LEU A 116 9.98 3.17 -0.28
C LEU A 116 9.63 4.52 -0.88
N ILE A 117 10.56 5.43 -0.78
CA ILE A 117 10.48 6.75 -1.39
C ILE A 117 11.60 6.90 -2.40
N PHE A 118 11.30 7.48 -3.56
CA PHE A 118 12.26 7.76 -4.60
C PHE A 118 12.08 9.20 -5.07
N GLY A 119 13.15 9.99 -5.01
CA GLY A 119 13.11 11.41 -5.37
C GLY A 119 14.38 11.83 -6.09
N GLU A 120 14.24 12.70 -7.09
CA GLU A 120 15.38 13.20 -7.87
C GLU A 120 16.25 14.18 -7.06
N ASP A 121 15.71 14.77 -5.99
CA ASP A 121 16.44 15.69 -5.11
C ASP A 121 17.36 14.97 -4.13
N MET A 122 17.27 13.64 -4.06
CA MET A 122 18.16 12.80 -3.26
C MET A 122 19.44 12.48 -4.03
N ALA A 123 20.57 12.36 -3.32
CA ALA A 123 21.85 12.06 -3.93
C ALA A 123 21.87 10.66 -4.58
N ALA A 124 22.03 10.61 -5.90
CA ALA A 124 22.04 9.36 -6.66
C ALA A 124 23.29 8.50 -6.46
N ASP A 125 24.39 9.12 -6.05
CA ASP A 125 25.71 8.49 -5.81
C ASP A 125 25.87 7.89 -4.42
N LYS A 126 24.95 8.17 -3.50
CA LYS A 126 24.97 7.68 -2.12
C LYS A 126 24.21 6.38 -1.96
N HIS A 127 24.54 5.65 -0.88
CA HIS A 127 23.72 4.53 -0.47
C HIS A 127 22.34 4.98 -0.05
N VAL A 128 21.34 4.16 -0.39
CA VAL A 128 19.96 4.33 0.02
C VAL A 128 19.89 4.43 1.55
N GLU A 129 19.16 5.42 2.03
CA GLU A 129 18.92 5.57 3.46
C GLU A 129 17.95 4.48 3.94
N ILE A 130 18.33 3.78 5.03
CA ILE A 130 17.52 2.70 5.59
C ILE A 130 17.02 3.11 6.98
N LEU A 131 15.72 3.39 7.08
CA LEU A 131 15.03 3.71 8.31
C LEU A 131 14.43 2.42 8.89
N ARG A 132 14.92 2.00 10.05
CA ARG A 132 14.53 0.73 10.68
C ARG A 132 13.81 0.98 11.99
N PHE A 133 12.69 0.30 12.17
CA PHE A 133 11.87 0.42 13.37
C PHE A 133 11.46 -0.97 13.89
N ALA A 134 11.33 -1.10 15.21
CA ALA A 134 10.73 -2.24 15.88
C ALA A 134 9.74 -1.76 16.93
N ASN A 135 8.49 -2.19 16.86
CA ASN A 135 7.41 -1.72 17.72
C ASN A 135 7.38 -0.18 17.85
N ARG A 136 7.49 0.52 16.71
CA ARG A 136 7.51 1.99 16.58
C ARG A 136 8.76 2.67 17.14
N VAL A 137 9.75 1.91 17.61
CA VAL A 137 11.02 2.45 18.13
C VAL A 137 12.07 2.42 17.02
N PRO A 138 12.75 3.54 16.72
CA PRO A 138 13.80 3.56 15.70
C PRO A 138 15.05 2.79 16.15
N LEU A 139 15.66 2.07 15.21
CA LEU A 139 16.92 1.35 15.42
C LEU A 139 18.06 2.17 14.82
N MET A 140 18.74 2.97 15.66
CA MET A 140 19.70 3.99 15.19
C MET A 140 21.08 3.42 14.84
N TYR A 141 21.52 2.37 15.52
CA TYR A 141 22.90 1.86 15.43
C TYR A 141 22.95 0.43 14.89
N GLN A 142 24.15 -0.11 14.67
CA GLN A 142 24.41 -1.49 14.22
C GLN A 142 23.63 -1.91 12.95
N GLN A 143 23.57 -1.01 11.96
CA GLN A 143 22.80 -1.25 10.74
C GLN A 143 23.18 -2.56 10.04
N GLY A 144 24.49 -2.82 9.84
CA GLY A 144 24.96 -4.01 9.11
C GLY A 144 24.69 -5.35 9.83
N GLY A 145 24.50 -5.34 11.16
CA GLY A 145 24.16 -6.52 11.94
C GLY A 145 22.67 -6.82 12.01
N CYS A 146 21.82 -5.92 11.53
CA CYS A 146 20.39 -6.02 11.68
C CYS A 146 19.75 -6.91 10.60
N LEU A 147 18.89 -7.82 11.01
CA LEU A 147 18.12 -8.70 10.12
C LEU A 147 17.36 -7.93 9.04
N LEU A 148 16.74 -6.78 9.37
CA LEU A 148 15.99 -5.98 8.40
C LEU A 148 16.90 -5.45 7.30
N THR A 149 18.12 -5.01 7.65
CA THR A 149 19.11 -4.58 6.66
C THR A 149 19.56 -5.74 5.78
N LYS A 150 19.87 -6.89 6.38
CA LYS A 150 20.24 -8.10 5.64
C LYS A 150 19.16 -8.52 4.63
N ALA A 151 17.90 -8.39 5.00
CA ALA A 151 16.78 -8.68 4.10
C ALA A 151 16.74 -7.71 2.90
N ILE A 152 16.99 -6.41 3.11
CA ILE A 152 17.11 -5.42 2.04
C ILE A 152 18.31 -5.73 1.14
N GLU A 153 19.46 -6.03 1.71
CA GLU A 153 20.70 -6.33 1.00
C GLU A 153 20.62 -7.62 0.16
N SER A 154 19.74 -8.54 0.54
CA SER A 154 19.55 -9.82 -0.18
C SER A 154 18.77 -9.67 -1.49
N VAL A 155 18.15 -8.53 -1.74
CA VAL A 155 17.38 -8.24 -2.95
C VAL A 155 18.30 -7.67 -4.02
N ASP A 156 18.21 -8.16 -5.25
CA ASP A 156 18.91 -7.57 -6.40
C ASP A 156 18.17 -6.32 -6.89
N TRP A 157 18.53 -5.17 -6.34
CA TRP A 157 17.92 -3.87 -6.64
C TRP A 157 18.22 -3.33 -8.03
N ARG A 158 19.22 -3.88 -8.74
CA ARG A 158 19.54 -3.48 -10.13
C ARG A 158 18.36 -3.73 -11.07
N GLN A 159 17.59 -4.78 -10.80
CA GLN A 159 16.37 -5.09 -11.56
C GLN A 159 15.28 -4.01 -11.39
N TYR A 160 15.37 -3.21 -10.34
CA TYR A 160 14.40 -2.19 -9.99
C TYR A 160 14.90 -0.75 -10.22
N GLY A 161 16.08 -0.60 -10.82
CA GLY A 161 16.60 0.69 -11.24
C GLY A 161 17.48 1.41 -10.21
N LEU A 162 17.92 0.72 -9.17
CA LEU A 162 18.95 1.20 -8.23
C LEU A 162 20.28 0.54 -8.54
N GLU A 163 21.39 1.23 -8.26
CA GLU A 163 22.72 0.67 -8.43
C GLU A 163 23.09 -0.22 -7.24
N GLN A 164 23.72 -1.35 -7.51
CA GLN A 164 24.16 -2.28 -6.45
C GLN A 164 25.36 -3.10 -6.92
N ALA A 165 26.46 -3.03 -6.18
CA ALA A 165 27.67 -3.77 -6.51
C ALA A 165 27.43 -5.29 -6.38
N GLY A 166 27.66 -6.05 -7.46
CA GLY A 166 27.49 -7.51 -7.44
C GLY A 166 26.08 -8.01 -7.15
N GLY A 167 25.05 -7.14 -7.12
CA GLY A 167 23.66 -7.53 -6.83
C GLY A 167 23.37 -7.87 -5.38
N LYS A 168 24.28 -7.48 -4.46
CA LYS A 168 24.16 -7.69 -3.01
C LYS A 168 24.62 -6.43 -2.26
N GLY A 169 24.25 -6.33 -0.99
CA GLY A 169 24.57 -5.18 -0.15
C GLY A 169 23.57 -4.04 -0.30
N VAL A 170 23.81 -2.95 0.41
CA VAL A 170 22.94 -1.77 0.37
C VAL A 170 22.99 -1.13 -1.02
N PRO A 171 21.86 -0.93 -1.70
CA PRO A 171 21.83 -0.29 -3.01
C PRO A 171 22.23 1.18 -2.92
N LYS A 172 22.65 1.74 -4.06
CA LYS A 172 22.87 3.18 -4.25
C LYS A 172 21.79 3.76 -5.11
N GLY A 173 21.40 4.98 -4.84
CA GLY A 173 20.42 5.70 -5.63
C GLY A 173 19.61 6.70 -4.81
N PRO A 174 18.83 7.54 -5.47
CA PRO A 174 18.06 8.62 -4.86
C PRO A 174 16.77 8.06 -4.20
N ALA A 175 16.94 7.21 -3.19
CA ALA A 175 15.84 6.52 -2.51
C ALA A 175 16.08 6.42 -1.00
N ALA A 176 14.98 6.27 -0.25
CA ALA A 176 15.01 5.85 1.13
C ALA A 176 14.03 4.68 1.36
N ILE A 177 14.41 3.75 2.21
CA ILE A 177 13.62 2.56 2.54
C ILE A 177 13.32 2.58 4.03
N LEU A 178 12.04 2.53 4.38
CA LEU A 178 11.59 2.35 5.75
C LEU A 178 11.15 0.90 5.94
N VAL A 179 11.59 0.29 7.03
CA VAL A 179 11.11 -1.04 7.45
C VAL A 179 10.72 -1.00 8.92
N HIS A 180 9.53 -1.44 9.21
CA HIS A 180 9.02 -1.57 10.56
C HIS A 180 8.60 -3.01 10.83
N LEU A 181 9.03 -3.54 11.98
CA LEU A 181 8.56 -4.82 12.52
C LEU A 181 7.69 -4.56 13.74
N ALA A 182 6.43 -4.95 13.69
CA ALA A 182 5.55 -5.05 14.83
C ALA A 182 5.51 -6.50 15.30
N SER A 183 5.85 -6.79 16.56
CA SER A 183 5.81 -8.15 17.11
C SER A 183 5.62 -8.11 18.63
N THR A 184 4.95 -9.13 19.15
CA THR A 184 4.82 -9.32 20.61
C THR A 184 6.13 -9.71 21.27
N ASN A 185 7.07 -10.29 20.51
CA ASN A 185 8.38 -10.70 21.01
C ASN A 185 9.47 -10.39 19.98
N VAL A 186 10.03 -9.19 20.07
CA VAL A 186 11.14 -8.76 19.22
C VAL A 186 12.46 -9.26 19.82
N GLN A 187 13.20 -10.05 19.05
CA GLN A 187 14.51 -10.54 19.45
C GLN A 187 15.61 -9.59 18.95
N PHE A 188 16.36 -9.02 19.88
CA PHE A 188 17.48 -8.12 19.59
C PHE A 188 18.82 -8.84 19.72
N THR A 189 19.84 -8.33 19.05
CA THR A 189 21.22 -8.84 19.12
C THR A 189 21.91 -8.50 20.44
N SER A 190 21.45 -7.44 21.10
CA SER A 190 22.03 -6.92 22.35
C SER A 190 20.95 -6.28 23.23
N GLU A 191 21.26 -6.06 24.49
CA GLU A 191 20.39 -5.37 25.45
C GLU A 191 20.11 -3.90 25.05
N ALA A 192 20.98 -3.29 24.26
CA ALA A 192 20.82 -1.92 23.75
C ALA A 192 19.71 -1.79 22.71
N LYS A 193 19.13 -2.92 22.22
CA LYS A 193 18.03 -2.97 21.23
C LYS A 193 18.30 -2.22 19.92
N GLU A 194 19.53 -2.25 19.45
CA GLU A 194 19.99 -1.51 18.27
C GLU A 194 19.79 -2.25 16.95
N ALA A 195 19.79 -3.58 17.00
CA ALA A 195 19.62 -4.44 15.84
C ALA A 195 18.79 -5.68 16.18
N LEU A 196 18.07 -6.19 15.19
CA LEU A 196 17.31 -7.42 15.31
C LEU A 196 18.18 -8.64 15.04
N SER A 197 18.04 -9.67 15.87
CA SER A 197 18.69 -10.96 15.69
C SER A 197 18.11 -11.73 14.50
N ASP A 198 18.83 -12.71 14.00
CA ASP A 198 18.41 -13.50 12.84
C ASP A 198 17.16 -14.32 13.15
N ASN A 199 16.16 -14.19 12.27
CA ASN A 199 14.90 -14.92 12.29
C ASN A 199 14.44 -15.14 10.85
N GLU A 200 14.41 -16.38 10.42
CA GLU A 200 14.15 -16.75 9.03
C GLU A 200 12.76 -16.29 8.55
N PHE A 201 11.73 -16.43 9.38
CA PHE A 201 10.36 -16.03 9.02
C PHE A 201 10.23 -14.52 8.83
N VAL A 202 10.82 -13.72 9.72
CA VAL A 202 10.83 -12.26 9.61
C VAL A 202 11.67 -11.82 8.42
N PHE A 203 12.81 -12.49 8.18
CA PHE A 203 13.66 -12.22 7.02
C PHE A 203 12.91 -12.44 5.71
N GLU A 204 12.26 -13.60 5.53
CA GLU A 204 11.54 -13.92 4.30
C GLU A 204 10.34 -13.00 4.07
N GLU A 205 9.57 -12.66 5.10
CA GLU A 205 8.45 -11.72 4.94
C GLU A 205 8.94 -10.30 4.61
N THR A 206 10.04 -9.85 5.23
CA THR A 206 10.67 -8.57 4.89
C THR A 206 11.18 -8.59 3.44
N ARG A 207 11.86 -9.66 3.05
CA ARG A 207 12.37 -9.82 1.67
C ARG A 207 11.24 -9.83 0.64
N LYS A 208 10.14 -10.52 0.88
CA LYS A 208 8.95 -10.52 0.01
C LYS A 208 8.38 -9.10 -0.14
N ALA A 209 8.28 -8.36 0.96
CA ALA A 209 7.83 -6.98 0.93
C ALA A 209 8.76 -6.09 0.08
N MET A 210 10.08 -6.25 0.21
CA MET A 210 11.07 -5.51 -0.58
C MET A 210 10.97 -5.83 -2.08
N LEU A 211 10.75 -7.09 -2.45
CA LEU A 211 10.55 -7.49 -3.84
C LEU A 211 9.31 -6.82 -4.45
N GLU A 212 8.24 -6.68 -3.67
CA GLU A 212 7.01 -6.04 -4.12
C GLU A 212 7.18 -4.52 -4.26
N MET A 213 7.85 -3.87 -3.30
CA MET A 213 8.24 -2.46 -3.41
C MET A 213 9.12 -2.21 -4.64
N GLY A 214 10.10 -3.08 -4.89
CA GLY A 214 10.96 -3.00 -6.07
C GLY A 214 10.18 -3.07 -7.38
N ARG A 215 9.19 -3.95 -7.48
CA ARG A 215 8.32 -4.03 -8.67
C ARG A 215 7.54 -2.73 -8.89
N GLY A 216 7.04 -2.12 -7.82
CA GLY A 216 6.39 -0.81 -7.87
C GLY A 216 7.32 0.27 -8.41
N LEU A 217 8.53 0.37 -7.86
CA LEU A 217 9.56 1.31 -8.30
C LEU A 217 9.92 1.11 -9.78
N ARG A 218 10.16 -0.14 -10.20
CA ARG A 218 10.47 -0.46 -11.59
C ARG A 218 9.36 0.00 -12.53
N LYS A 219 8.10 -0.28 -12.21
CA LYS A 219 6.94 0.13 -13.02
C LYS A 219 6.90 1.67 -13.16
N HIS A 220 7.16 2.40 -12.09
CA HIS A 220 7.23 3.86 -12.10
C HIS A 220 8.35 4.38 -13.02
N LEU A 221 9.57 3.84 -12.86
CA LEU A 221 10.73 4.25 -13.66
C LEU A 221 10.58 3.89 -15.14
N GLU A 222 10.01 2.72 -15.46
CA GLU A 222 9.73 2.34 -16.85
C GLU A 222 8.68 3.25 -17.49
N LYS A 223 7.61 3.60 -16.75
CA LYS A 223 6.60 4.57 -17.21
C LYS A 223 7.27 5.92 -17.51
N LYS A 224 8.08 6.44 -16.60
CA LYS A 224 8.81 7.70 -16.77
C LYS A 224 9.76 7.67 -17.97
N LYS A 225 10.56 6.61 -18.12
CA LYS A 225 11.47 6.44 -19.25
C LYS A 225 10.75 6.36 -20.59
N LYS A 226 9.60 5.67 -20.64
CA LYS A 226 8.77 5.57 -21.84
C LYS A 226 8.19 6.94 -22.23
N MET A 227 7.72 7.70 -21.23
CA MET A 227 7.22 9.06 -21.45
C MET A 227 8.32 10.00 -21.96
N ALA A 228 9.49 9.99 -21.33
CA ALA A 228 10.63 10.82 -21.72
C ALA A 228 11.05 10.54 -23.18
N LYS A 229 11.21 9.26 -23.54
CA LYS A 229 11.51 8.86 -24.93
C LYS A 229 10.46 9.32 -25.95
N THR A 230 9.19 9.26 -25.57
CA THR A 230 8.12 9.68 -26.49
C THR A 230 8.09 11.17 -26.66
N ARG A 231 8.33 11.90 -25.56
CA ARG A 231 8.44 13.37 -25.58
C ARG A 231 9.64 13.82 -26.43
N GLU A 232 10.81 13.25 -26.22
CA GLU A 232 12.01 13.50 -27.01
C GLU A 232 11.76 13.24 -28.51
N LYS A 233 11.13 12.10 -28.83
CA LYS A 233 10.73 11.78 -30.19
C LYS A 233 9.77 12.83 -30.78
N PHE A 234 8.81 13.29 -30.00
CA PHE A 234 7.85 14.31 -30.43
C PHE A 234 8.53 15.64 -30.70
N GLU A 235 9.37 16.10 -29.77
CA GLU A 235 10.12 17.35 -29.92
C GLU A 235 11.00 17.31 -31.17
N LEU A 236 11.74 16.22 -31.36
CA LEU A 236 12.58 16.03 -32.55
C LEU A 236 11.79 16.07 -33.86
N ILE A 237 10.62 15.43 -33.91
CA ILE A 237 9.77 15.41 -35.12
C ILE A 237 9.17 16.80 -35.35
N ASN A 238 8.75 17.47 -34.26
CA ASN A 238 8.14 18.81 -34.35
C ASN A 238 9.11 19.90 -34.77
N ASP A 239 10.39 19.72 -34.53
CA ASP A 239 11.44 20.65 -34.96
C ASP A 239 11.96 20.36 -36.36
N ILE A 240 12.23 19.09 -36.68
CA ILE A 240 12.86 18.70 -37.92
C ILE A 240 11.88 18.70 -39.10
N LEU A 241 10.67 18.19 -38.94
CA LEU A 241 9.72 18.06 -40.04
C LEU A 241 9.30 19.41 -40.62
N PRO A 242 8.96 20.44 -39.85
CA PRO A 242 8.66 21.76 -40.36
C PRO A 242 9.86 22.42 -41.06
N ALA A 243 11.07 22.23 -40.53
CA ALA A 243 12.29 22.78 -41.14
C ALA A 243 12.56 22.12 -42.49
N ILE A 244 12.40 20.82 -42.62
CA ILE A 244 12.54 20.11 -43.93
C ILE A 244 11.44 20.57 -44.87
N ALA A 245 10.19 20.63 -44.43
CA ALA A 245 9.07 21.04 -45.26
C ALA A 245 9.23 22.49 -45.78
N ALA A 246 9.63 23.41 -44.89
CA ALA A 246 9.88 24.81 -45.27
C ALA A 246 11.00 24.94 -46.32
N LYS A 247 12.13 24.21 -46.13
CA LYS A 247 13.22 24.23 -47.13
C LYS A 247 12.80 23.61 -48.44
N SER A 248 12.09 22.49 -48.42
CA SER A 248 11.60 21.80 -49.62
C SER A 248 10.56 22.67 -50.36
N ALA A 249 9.66 23.32 -49.63
CA ALA A 249 8.67 24.25 -50.20
C ALA A 249 9.33 25.45 -50.86
N ALA A 250 10.37 26.01 -50.24
CA ALA A 250 11.15 27.12 -50.78
C ALA A 250 11.89 26.74 -52.09
N ILE A 251 12.46 25.53 -52.15
CA ILE A 251 13.16 25.04 -53.37
C ILE A 251 12.15 24.78 -54.49
N LEU A 252 10.96 24.33 -54.17
CA LEU A 252 9.93 23.98 -55.14
C LEU A 252 9.01 25.14 -55.49
N GLU A 253 9.20 26.30 -54.86
CA GLU A 253 8.34 27.48 -55.00
C GLU A 253 6.85 27.17 -54.69
N ARG A 254 6.60 26.33 -53.73
CA ARG A 254 5.27 25.89 -53.32
C ARG A 254 4.97 26.27 -51.87
N PRO A 255 3.68 26.40 -51.49
CA PRO A 255 3.33 26.65 -50.11
C PRO A 255 3.74 25.46 -49.23
N VAL A 256 4.10 25.72 -47.97
CA VAL A 256 4.43 24.70 -46.96
C VAL A 256 3.21 23.81 -46.74
N PRO A 257 3.32 22.46 -46.88
CA PRO A 257 2.20 21.56 -46.65
C PRO A 257 1.79 21.49 -45.17
N ASP A 258 0.53 21.17 -44.91
CA ASP A 258 0.10 20.83 -43.56
C ASP A 258 0.76 19.51 -43.10
N LEU A 259 1.46 19.57 -41.97
CA LEU A 259 2.23 18.48 -41.41
C LEU A 259 1.50 17.71 -40.32
N ALA A 260 0.34 18.20 -39.84
CA ALA A 260 -0.38 17.62 -38.70
C ALA A 260 -0.68 16.12 -38.94
N GLY A 261 -1.16 15.76 -40.14
CA GLY A 261 -1.42 14.37 -40.49
C GLY A 261 -0.18 13.49 -40.57
N SER A 262 0.97 14.06 -40.97
CA SER A 262 2.25 13.32 -41.04
C SER A 262 2.80 13.08 -39.63
N ILE A 263 2.81 14.09 -38.77
CA ILE A 263 3.23 14.00 -37.36
C ILE A 263 2.37 12.95 -36.64
N THR A 264 1.05 12.98 -36.81
CA THR A 264 0.12 12.01 -36.25
C THR A 264 0.45 10.57 -36.64
N LYS A 265 0.75 10.31 -37.94
CA LYS A 265 1.14 8.98 -38.44
C LYS A 265 2.47 8.50 -37.87
N ILE A 266 3.46 9.38 -37.72
CA ILE A 266 4.80 9.02 -37.21
C ILE A 266 4.73 8.72 -35.72
N MET A 267 3.98 9.50 -34.95
CA MET A 267 3.81 9.30 -33.53
C MET A 267 2.99 8.04 -33.20
N SER A 268 1.89 7.83 -33.93
CA SER A 268 1.00 6.67 -33.81
C SER A 268 0.71 6.21 -32.38
N ALA A 269 0.55 7.19 -31.46
CA ALA A 269 0.36 6.93 -30.04
C ALA A 269 -0.65 7.91 -29.46
N VAL A 270 -1.30 7.53 -28.38
CA VAL A 270 -2.05 8.44 -27.51
C VAL A 270 -1.19 8.75 -26.30
N ILE A 271 -1.06 10.01 -25.98
CA ILE A 271 -0.21 10.49 -24.87
C ILE A 271 -1.12 11.11 -23.82
N CYS A 272 -0.91 10.69 -22.58
CA CYS A 272 -1.54 11.27 -21.41
C CYS A 272 -0.49 12.07 -20.63
N ASN A 273 -0.72 13.35 -20.44
CA ASN A 273 0.10 14.22 -19.61
C ASN A 273 -0.72 14.67 -18.42
N GLU A 274 -0.14 14.56 -17.26
CA GLU A 274 -0.70 15.03 -16.00
C GLU A 274 0.09 16.23 -15.50
N LYS A 275 -0.62 17.20 -14.94
CA LYS A 275 -0.03 18.35 -14.27
C LYS A 275 -0.79 18.62 -12.99
N THR A 276 -0.09 18.60 -11.87
CA THR A 276 -0.63 18.90 -10.56
C THR A 276 -0.05 20.22 -10.05
N THR A 277 -0.90 21.11 -9.56
CA THR A 277 -0.51 22.43 -9.07
C THR A 277 -1.19 22.75 -7.75
N TRP A 278 -0.41 23.17 -6.76
CA TRP A 278 -0.95 23.64 -5.49
C TRP A 278 -1.34 25.11 -5.56
N ASN A 279 -2.61 25.41 -5.31
CA ASN A 279 -3.14 26.76 -5.22
C ASN A 279 -3.10 27.26 -3.77
N LYS A 280 -2.29 28.27 -3.49
CA LYS A 280 -2.11 28.83 -2.14
C LYS A 280 -3.33 29.60 -1.63
N GLU A 281 -4.09 30.21 -2.54
CA GLU A 281 -5.24 31.06 -2.19
C GLU A 281 -6.45 30.22 -1.78
N THR A 282 -6.75 29.19 -2.56
CA THR A 282 -7.90 28.31 -2.31
C THR A 282 -7.56 27.13 -1.39
N LYS A 283 -6.27 26.88 -1.10
CA LYS A 283 -5.75 25.69 -0.40
C LYS A 283 -6.22 24.38 -1.05
N GLN A 284 -6.17 24.36 -2.38
CA GLN A 284 -6.60 23.23 -3.19
C GLN A 284 -5.46 22.77 -4.08
N THR A 285 -5.51 21.49 -4.44
CA THR A 285 -4.62 20.92 -5.45
C THR A 285 -5.38 20.85 -6.76
N ASP A 286 -4.97 21.62 -7.76
CA ASP A 286 -5.53 21.61 -9.09
C ASP A 286 -4.83 20.58 -9.95
N VAL A 287 -5.59 19.70 -10.58
CA VAL A 287 -5.08 18.60 -11.44
C VAL A 287 -5.64 18.83 -12.85
N SER A 288 -4.74 18.82 -13.83
CA SER A 288 -5.08 18.90 -15.25
C SER A 288 -4.49 17.68 -15.97
N ILE A 289 -5.34 16.88 -16.58
CA ILE A 289 -4.96 15.69 -17.34
C ILE A 289 -5.28 15.95 -18.82
N THR A 290 -4.25 15.91 -19.66
CA THR A 290 -4.37 16.15 -21.09
C THR A 290 -4.11 14.86 -21.85
N LEU A 291 -5.07 14.45 -22.68
CA LEU A 291 -4.94 13.37 -23.66
C LEU A 291 -4.72 13.93 -25.05
N PHE A 292 -3.67 13.48 -25.73
CA PHE A 292 -3.37 13.81 -27.13
C PHE A 292 -3.51 12.57 -27.99
N ASN A 293 -4.32 12.63 -29.04
CA ASN A 293 -4.45 11.56 -30.01
C ASN A 293 -3.52 11.79 -31.22
N TYR A 294 -2.33 11.21 -31.20
CA TYR A 294 -1.41 11.18 -32.32
C TYR A 294 -1.56 9.90 -33.16
N THR A 295 -2.71 9.21 -33.08
CA THR A 295 -3.00 8.08 -33.96
C THR A 295 -3.71 8.56 -35.23
N SER A 296 -3.75 7.74 -36.25
CA SER A 296 -4.45 8.03 -37.51
C SER A 296 -5.96 7.77 -37.49
N ARG A 297 -6.52 7.45 -36.31
CA ARG A 297 -7.93 7.08 -36.16
C ARG A 297 -8.54 7.82 -34.96
N ALA A 298 -9.80 8.19 -35.10
CA ALA A 298 -10.61 8.65 -33.98
C ALA A 298 -10.74 7.56 -32.92
N ARG A 299 -10.69 7.93 -31.64
CA ARG A 299 -10.68 7.00 -30.51
C ARG A 299 -11.53 7.53 -29.38
N SER A 300 -12.22 6.62 -28.70
CA SER A 300 -12.95 6.91 -27.47
C SER A 300 -12.21 6.31 -26.28
N TYR A 301 -12.16 7.03 -25.18
CA TYR A 301 -11.52 6.60 -23.95
C TYR A 301 -12.42 6.87 -22.75
N SER A 302 -12.32 5.98 -21.77
CA SER A 302 -12.75 6.29 -20.41
C SER A 302 -11.48 6.52 -19.60
N LEU A 303 -11.30 7.74 -19.12
CA LEU A 303 -10.23 8.14 -18.24
C LEU A 303 -10.68 7.95 -16.81
N LEU A 304 -9.88 7.30 -15.98
CA LEU A 304 -10.15 7.10 -14.57
C LEU A 304 -8.96 7.61 -13.76
N VAL A 305 -9.26 8.21 -12.61
CA VAL A 305 -8.23 8.70 -11.68
C VAL A 305 -8.52 8.20 -10.28
N ASN A 306 -7.45 7.93 -9.56
CA ASN A 306 -7.52 7.64 -8.14
C ASN A 306 -7.23 8.92 -7.35
N TRP A 307 -7.98 9.19 -6.26
CA TRP A 307 -7.69 10.29 -5.35
C TRP A 307 -7.86 9.84 -3.88
N PRO A 308 -7.23 10.56 -2.92
CA PRO A 308 -7.19 10.13 -1.52
C PRO A 308 -8.51 10.43 -0.78
N GLU A 309 -9.62 9.85 -1.21
CA GLU A 309 -10.93 10.02 -0.55
C GLU A 309 -10.92 9.52 0.90
N LYS A 310 -10.22 8.41 1.15
CA LYS A 310 -10.07 7.84 2.50
C LYS A 310 -9.34 8.77 3.47
N GLU A 311 -8.55 9.70 2.96
CA GLU A 311 -7.83 10.70 3.74
C GLU A 311 -8.67 11.96 3.99
N GLY A 312 -9.94 11.96 3.57
CA GLY A 312 -10.86 13.08 3.74
C GLY A 312 -10.77 14.13 2.63
N ALA A 313 -10.01 13.86 1.56
CA ALA A 313 -9.97 14.73 0.40
C ALA A 313 -11.33 14.78 -0.30
N GLN A 314 -11.74 15.95 -0.73
CA GLN A 314 -12.98 16.16 -1.48
C GLN A 314 -12.66 16.68 -2.88
N MET A 315 -13.33 16.14 -3.88
CA MET A 315 -13.25 16.66 -5.24
C MET A 315 -14.16 17.88 -5.37
N VAL A 316 -13.54 19.00 -5.68
CA VAL A 316 -14.20 20.30 -5.87
C VAL A 316 -13.93 20.76 -7.30
N GLY A 317 -14.98 21.08 -8.03
CA GLY A 317 -14.81 21.46 -9.43
C GLY A 317 -14.44 20.27 -10.32
N ASN A 318 -15.26 19.98 -11.29
CA ASN A 318 -15.16 18.81 -12.13
C ASN A 318 -15.64 19.18 -13.52
N ASP A 319 -14.70 19.30 -14.45
CA ASP A 319 -15.00 19.57 -15.84
C ASP A 319 -15.52 18.31 -16.56
N ARG A 320 -16.32 18.51 -17.60
CA ARG A 320 -16.80 17.46 -18.49
C ARG A 320 -17.65 16.36 -17.83
N GLY A 321 -18.29 16.64 -16.68
CA GLY A 321 -19.25 15.72 -16.08
C GLY A 321 -18.66 14.41 -15.60
N GLY A 322 -17.48 14.43 -14.99
CA GLY A 322 -16.88 13.28 -14.31
C GLY A 322 -17.84 12.67 -13.29
N ARG A 323 -17.82 11.36 -13.17
CA ARG A 323 -18.67 10.60 -12.26
C ARG A 323 -17.82 9.76 -11.32
N LYS A 324 -18.27 9.64 -10.08
CA LYS A 324 -17.70 8.71 -9.14
C LYS A 324 -18.05 7.29 -9.60
N GLU A 325 -17.03 6.49 -9.90
CA GLU A 325 -17.19 5.08 -10.31
C GLU A 325 -17.22 4.16 -9.07
N THR A 326 -16.27 4.40 -8.15
CA THR A 326 -16.13 3.68 -6.88
C THR A 326 -15.48 4.62 -5.85
N MET A 327 -15.34 4.19 -4.61
CA MET A 327 -14.67 4.94 -3.56
C MET A 327 -13.21 5.25 -3.97
N GLY A 328 -12.84 6.53 -4.03
CA GLY A 328 -11.52 6.97 -4.45
C GLY A 328 -11.25 6.88 -5.96
N ILE A 329 -12.23 6.53 -6.81
CA ILE A 329 -12.08 6.49 -8.26
C ILE A 329 -13.15 7.32 -8.96
N TRP A 330 -12.69 8.29 -9.75
CA TRP A 330 -13.50 9.09 -10.62
C TRP A 330 -13.21 8.80 -12.09
N GLY A 331 -14.26 8.84 -12.93
CA GLY A 331 -14.19 8.55 -14.34
C GLY A 331 -14.80 9.63 -15.21
N TRP A 332 -14.14 9.88 -16.35
CA TRP A 332 -14.62 10.75 -17.42
C TRP A 332 -14.71 9.97 -18.72
N LYS A 333 -15.83 10.13 -19.42
CA LYS A 333 -16.00 9.54 -20.75
C LYS A 333 -15.60 10.55 -21.81
N ILE A 334 -14.56 10.23 -22.56
CA ILE A 334 -14.12 11.00 -23.72
C ILE A 334 -14.69 10.30 -24.96
N GLU A 335 -15.75 10.87 -25.53
CA GLU A 335 -16.57 10.19 -26.55
C GLU A 335 -15.81 9.97 -27.85
N THR A 336 -15.25 11.01 -28.40
CA THR A 336 -14.47 10.90 -29.64
C THR A 336 -13.32 11.89 -29.60
N LEU A 337 -12.12 11.41 -29.76
CA LEU A 337 -10.90 12.20 -29.88
C LEU A 337 -10.34 11.98 -31.27
N GLU A 338 -10.47 12.97 -32.15
CA GLU A 338 -10.01 12.89 -33.53
C GLU A 338 -8.47 12.86 -33.64
N PRO A 339 -7.91 12.40 -34.76
CA PRO A 339 -6.47 12.46 -35.00
C PRO A 339 -5.93 13.88 -34.90
N GLY A 340 -4.93 14.08 -34.04
CA GLY A 340 -4.33 15.41 -33.77
C GLY A 340 -5.09 16.26 -32.74
N GLU A 341 -6.21 15.78 -32.22
CA GLU A 341 -6.99 16.48 -31.21
C GLU A 341 -6.49 16.19 -29.79
N ARG A 342 -6.82 17.12 -28.88
CA ARG A 342 -6.55 17.01 -27.44
C ARG A 342 -7.84 17.09 -26.62
N ALA A 343 -7.96 16.29 -25.60
CA ALA A 343 -8.95 16.42 -24.56
C ALA A 343 -8.26 16.79 -23.25
N VAL A 344 -8.81 17.77 -22.52
CA VAL A 344 -8.32 18.19 -21.21
C VAL A 344 -9.40 17.88 -20.18
N VAL A 345 -9.02 17.28 -19.09
CA VAL A 345 -9.88 17.04 -17.92
C VAL A 345 -9.24 17.76 -16.75
N GLU A 346 -10.02 18.65 -16.12
CA GLU A 346 -9.57 19.43 -14.97
C GLU A 346 -10.46 19.19 -13.78
N TYR A 347 -9.83 19.06 -12.61
CA TYR A 347 -10.52 18.95 -11.32
C TYR A 347 -9.63 19.46 -10.20
N SER A 348 -10.22 19.80 -9.07
CA SER A 348 -9.50 20.30 -7.89
C SER A 348 -9.82 19.43 -6.66
N LEU A 349 -8.84 19.20 -5.84
CA LEU A 349 -8.93 18.47 -4.57
C LEU A 349 -8.76 19.43 -3.40
N SER A 350 -9.68 19.41 -2.45
CA SER A 350 -9.63 20.16 -1.20
C SER A 350 -9.31 19.25 -0.02
N ASN A 351 -9.03 19.85 1.15
CA ASN A 351 -8.66 19.16 2.39
C ASN A 351 -7.34 18.36 2.33
N LEU A 352 -6.42 18.78 1.45
CA LEU A 352 -5.06 18.26 1.38
C LEU A 352 -4.06 19.35 1.81
N GLU A 353 -2.96 18.95 2.42
CA GLU A 353 -1.84 19.87 2.67
C GLU A 353 -0.94 19.94 1.42
N LYS A 354 -0.13 21.01 1.32
CA LYS A 354 0.83 21.15 0.24
C LYS A 354 1.81 19.98 0.23
N GLY A 355 1.88 19.25 -0.88
CA GLY A 355 2.77 18.08 -1.04
C GLY A 355 2.14 16.73 -0.71
N ASP A 356 0.93 16.68 -0.16
CA ASP A 356 0.24 15.42 0.10
C ASP A 356 -0.17 14.69 -1.20
N TRP A 357 -0.35 15.45 -2.29
CA TRP A 357 -0.74 14.90 -3.59
C TRP A 357 0.06 15.54 -4.72
N THR A 358 1.05 14.85 -5.21
CA THR A 358 1.97 15.34 -6.25
C THR A 358 1.76 14.69 -7.61
N GLU A 359 1.29 13.46 -7.64
CA GLU A 359 0.99 12.70 -8.84
C GLU A 359 -0.32 11.92 -8.66
N THR A 360 -1.10 11.81 -9.72
CA THR A 360 -2.34 11.03 -9.77
C THR A 360 -2.07 9.70 -10.48
N ASP A 361 -2.63 8.62 -9.97
CA ASP A 361 -2.69 7.39 -10.74
C ASP A 361 -3.77 7.51 -11.81
N VAL A 362 -3.33 7.68 -13.06
CA VAL A 362 -4.22 7.78 -14.21
C VAL A 362 -4.38 6.43 -14.86
N PHE A 363 -5.63 6.01 -14.97
CA PHE A 363 -6.01 4.77 -15.65
C PHE A 363 -6.86 5.08 -16.88
N PHE A 364 -6.87 4.16 -17.83
CA PHE A 364 -7.74 4.28 -19.00
C PHE A 364 -8.39 2.95 -19.37
N ARG A 365 -9.57 3.05 -19.97
CA ARG A 365 -10.22 1.97 -20.71
C ARG A 365 -10.29 2.36 -22.17
N GLY A 366 -9.85 1.48 -23.07
CA GLY A 366 -9.84 1.71 -24.50
C GLY A 366 -9.13 0.60 -25.25
N SER A 367 -9.25 0.63 -26.55
CA SER A 367 -8.73 -0.42 -27.43
C SER A 367 -7.22 -0.35 -27.70
N GLN A 368 -6.58 0.76 -27.37
CA GLN A 368 -5.16 1.00 -27.64
C GLN A 368 -4.47 1.54 -26.40
N ASP A 369 -3.19 1.22 -26.23
CA ASP A 369 -2.40 1.71 -25.11
C ASP A 369 -2.23 3.23 -25.15
N VAL A 370 -2.32 3.84 -23.97
CA VAL A 370 -2.08 5.26 -23.72
C VAL A 370 -0.74 5.38 -23.02
N ILE A 371 0.17 6.17 -23.59
CA ILE A 371 1.46 6.46 -22.96
C ILE A 371 1.23 7.48 -21.84
N GLY A 372 1.67 7.16 -20.63
CA GLY A 372 1.45 8.01 -19.47
C GLY A 372 0.28 7.60 -18.58
N ALA A 373 -0.56 6.67 -19.00
CA ALA A 373 -1.63 6.11 -18.19
C ALA A 373 -1.53 4.58 -18.14
N THR A 374 -2.16 3.98 -17.15
CA THR A 374 -2.19 2.52 -16.96
C THR A 374 -3.51 1.96 -17.48
N LYS A 375 -3.45 0.89 -18.27
CA LYS A 375 -4.67 0.22 -18.72
C LYS A 375 -5.34 -0.46 -17.51
N LEU A 376 -6.60 -0.17 -17.31
CA LEU A 376 -7.40 -0.78 -16.24
C LEU A 376 -8.13 -2.00 -16.78
N ASP A 377 -7.77 -3.17 -16.29
CA ASP A 377 -8.45 -4.42 -16.61
C ASP A 377 -9.70 -4.58 -15.73
N GLU A 378 -10.74 -5.23 -16.27
CA GLU A 378 -12.00 -5.49 -15.52
C GLU A 378 -11.75 -6.24 -14.20
N LYS A 379 -10.75 -7.11 -14.16
CA LYS A 379 -10.34 -7.82 -12.94
C LYS A 379 -9.87 -6.88 -11.83
N MET A 380 -9.07 -5.88 -12.16
CA MET A 380 -8.63 -4.87 -11.19
C MET A 380 -9.80 -4.06 -10.65
N LEU A 381 -10.78 -3.74 -11.49
CA LEU A 381 -11.99 -3.05 -11.04
C LEU A 381 -12.87 -3.90 -10.13
N GLU A 382 -13.00 -5.19 -10.43
CA GLU A 382 -13.71 -6.12 -9.56
C GLU A 382 -13.00 -6.29 -8.22
N GLU A 383 -11.66 -6.32 -8.20
CA GLU A 383 -10.88 -6.36 -6.98
C GLU A 383 -11.08 -5.10 -6.12
N ILE A 384 -11.06 -3.92 -6.75
CA ILE A 384 -11.33 -2.64 -6.07
C ILE A 384 -12.75 -2.62 -5.52
N ARG A 385 -13.76 -2.99 -6.30
CA ARG A 385 -15.16 -3.07 -5.86
C ARG A 385 -15.40 -4.11 -4.75
N ASN A 386 -14.67 -5.21 -4.78
CA ASN A 386 -14.77 -6.24 -3.73
C ASN A 386 -14.10 -5.78 -2.44
N GLN A 387 -13.00 -5.04 -2.53
CA GLN A 387 -12.38 -4.39 -1.36
C GLN A 387 -13.31 -3.36 -0.74
N GLU A 388 -14.05 -2.57 -1.54
CA GLU A 388 -15.05 -1.62 -1.03
C GLU A 388 -16.19 -2.31 -0.30
N LYS A 389 -16.77 -3.36 -0.90
CA LYS A 389 -17.82 -4.14 -0.25
C LYS A 389 -17.39 -4.78 1.06
N ALA A 390 -16.11 -5.14 1.18
CA ALA A 390 -15.55 -5.66 2.43
C ALA A 390 -15.39 -4.56 3.50
N PHE A 391 -15.21 -3.30 3.09
CA PHE A 391 -15.15 -2.15 4.00
C PHE A 391 -16.52 -1.58 4.38
N GLU A 392 -17.52 -1.70 3.51
CA GLU A 392 -18.90 -1.22 3.74
C GLU A 392 -19.76 -2.19 4.56
N GLN A 393 -19.31 -3.45 4.75
CA GLN A 393 -19.98 -4.31 5.73
C GLN A 393 -19.55 -3.83 7.12
N PRO A 394 -20.45 -3.16 7.88
CA PRO A 394 -20.21 -2.90 9.28
C PRO A 394 -19.97 -4.28 9.89
N ALA A 395 -18.96 -4.39 10.73
CA ALA A 395 -18.85 -5.52 11.63
C ALA A 395 -20.24 -5.66 12.26
N THR A 396 -20.95 -6.70 11.87
CA THR A 396 -22.25 -7.01 12.48
C THR A 396 -21.94 -7.16 13.96
N GLU A 397 -22.21 -6.11 14.70
CA GLU A 397 -22.36 -6.19 16.14
C GLU A 397 -23.40 -7.28 16.37
N ASN A 398 -22.93 -8.42 16.80
CA ASN A 398 -23.79 -9.40 17.44
C ASN A 398 -24.32 -8.76 18.71
N THR A 399 -25.39 -7.99 18.58
CA THR A 399 -26.30 -7.62 19.66
C THR A 399 -27.17 -8.82 19.98
N ASP A 400 -26.56 -9.85 20.53
CA ASP A 400 -27.21 -10.83 21.38
C ASP A 400 -26.47 -10.86 22.73
N ALA A 401 -26.51 -9.70 23.39
CA ALA A 401 -26.31 -9.60 24.82
C ALA A 401 -27.69 -9.46 25.45
N GLU A 402 -28.24 -10.57 25.88
CA GLU A 402 -29.27 -10.58 26.92
C GLU A 402 -28.79 -9.69 28.06
N ALA A 403 -29.53 -8.60 28.27
CA ALA A 403 -29.36 -7.71 29.41
C ALA A 403 -29.75 -8.48 30.69
N GLU A 404 -28.82 -9.18 31.31
CA GLU A 404 -28.96 -9.49 32.73
C GLU A 404 -28.89 -8.19 33.53
N LYS A 405 -30.02 -7.80 34.07
CA LYS A 405 -30.16 -6.73 35.01
C LYS A 405 -29.27 -7.01 36.21
N PHE A 406 -28.23 -6.23 36.34
CA PHE A 406 -27.40 -6.17 37.53
C PHE A 406 -28.06 -5.15 38.48
N GLU A 407 -28.76 -5.62 39.54
CA GLU A 407 -29.16 -4.77 40.67
C GLU A 407 -27.93 -4.53 41.54
N PRO A 408 -27.62 -3.26 41.89
CA PRO A 408 -26.55 -2.97 42.85
C PRO A 408 -27.03 -3.25 44.26
N GLY A 409 -26.57 -4.34 44.82
CA GLY A 409 -26.72 -4.61 46.25
C GLY A 409 -25.91 -3.61 47.08
N PHE A 410 -26.61 -2.79 47.81
CA PHE A 410 -26.08 -1.93 48.86
C PHE A 410 -25.52 -2.80 50.00
N VAL A 411 -24.24 -2.68 50.30
CA VAL A 411 -23.63 -3.17 51.55
C VAL A 411 -23.13 -1.97 52.32
N GLU A 412 -23.88 -1.63 53.34
CA GLU A 412 -23.40 -0.78 54.46
C GLU A 412 -22.33 -1.52 55.24
N GLY A 413 -21.32 -0.80 55.67
CA GLY A 413 -20.49 -1.36 56.69
C GLY A 413 -19.09 -0.80 56.83
N ASN A 414 -19.00 0.21 57.68
CA ASN A 414 -17.94 0.51 58.64
C ASN A 414 -16.71 1.29 58.21
N THR A 415 -16.84 2.55 58.60
CA THR A 415 -15.77 3.49 58.95
C THR A 415 -14.84 2.92 60.01
N SER A 416 -13.55 2.91 59.78
CA SER A 416 -12.54 3.16 60.80
C SER A 416 -11.38 3.94 60.18
N GLN A 417 -11.34 5.21 60.55
CA GLN A 417 -10.21 6.13 60.39
C GLN A 417 -8.97 5.58 61.09
N THR A 418 -7.85 5.61 60.43
CA THR A 418 -6.58 5.75 61.12
C THR A 418 -5.72 6.73 60.34
N THR A 419 -5.69 7.94 60.85
CA THR A 419 -4.73 9.00 60.54
C THR A 419 -3.34 8.57 61.01
N LEU A 420 -2.37 8.67 60.13
CA LEU A 420 -0.95 8.65 60.47
C LEU A 420 -0.18 9.47 59.44
N PHE A 421 -0.03 10.76 59.73
CA PHE A 421 1.13 11.56 59.34
C PHE A 421 1.17 12.76 60.29
N GLY A 422 2.07 12.69 61.24
CA GLY A 422 2.54 13.81 62.03
C GLY A 422 4.07 13.84 61.97
N GLY A 423 4.63 15.05 61.89
CA GLY A 423 5.96 15.41 62.36
C GLY A 423 6.97 15.70 61.25
N GLU A 424 7.15 16.93 60.89
CA GLU A 424 8.20 17.91 61.29
C GLU A 424 9.65 17.39 61.24
N SER A 425 10.44 17.92 60.39
CA SER A 425 11.40 19.03 60.44
C SER A 425 12.22 19.08 59.16
#